data_6e3e5cd277979be47cd0972280e5086d
#
_entry.id   6e3e5cd277979be47cd0972280e5086d
#
_cell.length_a   1.000
_cell.length_b   1.000
_cell.length_c   1.000
_cell.angle_alpha   90.00
_cell.angle_beta   90.00
_cell.angle_gamma   90.00
#
_symmetry.space_group_name_H-M   'P 1'
#
loop_
_entity.id
_entity.type
_entity.pdbx_description
1 polymer ?
#
loop_
_entity_poly.entity_id
_entity_poly.type
_entity_poly.pdbx_seq_one_letter_code
_entity_poly.pdbx_strand_id
1 'polypeptide(L)'
;MVRRALFATTLLLFSAPALAEQAKPPAIAGYVTAVTSAAVFDVNGTHVRCTGQTQLQQADAKDENLVSQSAQDRYIGQAIDIYGSANKKTHTIVATKVIVHPAPMGELSGTAIIDHIPADSTQAPGEHLFSADGYSILITPKTQTTFTTPLTALTDVETNVWIKYTGKQRADGVLVADTAVFTKNVVPKSEDKLRSKNEYDPKSVDPSSKQGAVSKHFLGVNPKKIPPYNNSEMQARIDRIGLSLIPAYQRNLADADPTKIDFRFHLIDQPKLHDAWTLPNGIILVPHQVVERLQNDSQLATVLANGVASAIEKQAVHDHTTKKAMDVIADASYLSGIGEIAAAEYARSHVNSVILRHEQEQSGRVSLVFLRDAGYDIHEAPKAWWLLAPKKPGPMIDTPLPERAAYLYQTIGTTWRSTSSTNVTASE
;
A
#
# COMPACT_ATOMS: atom_id res chain seq x y z
N MET A 1 70.87 2.71 49.41
CA MET A 1 69.46 2.92 49.71
C MET A 1 68.63 2.77 48.43
N VAL A 2 68.03 1.60 48.20
CA VAL A 2 67.27 1.28 47.02
C VAL A 2 65.78 1.28 47.40
N ARG A 3 65.01 2.22 46.88
CA ARG A 3 63.52 2.27 47.06
C ARG A 3 62.87 1.40 45.97
N ARG A 4 62.25 0.32 46.40
CA ARG A 4 61.35 -0.52 45.59
C ARG A 4 59.99 0.18 45.48
N ALA A 5 59.55 0.54 44.26
CA ALA A 5 58.20 0.97 43.97
C ALA A 5 57.34 -0.27 43.67
N LEU A 6 56.28 -0.47 44.45
CA LEU A 6 55.22 -1.46 44.19
C LEU A 6 54.28 -0.88 43.17
N PHE A 7 54.14 -1.52 41.99
CA PHE A 7 53.06 -1.28 41.08
C PHE A 7 51.87 -2.16 41.42
N ALA A 8 50.78 -1.56 41.90
CA ALA A 8 49.52 -2.22 42.08
C ALA A 8 48.78 -2.23 40.73
N THR A 9 48.66 -3.42 40.14
CA THR A 9 47.89 -3.63 38.89
C THR A 9 46.41 -3.78 39.25
N THR A 10 45.60 -2.74 39.04
CA THR A 10 44.16 -2.78 39.18
C THR A 10 43.53 -3.49 37.97
N LEU A 11 43.05 -4.71 38.17
CA LEU A 11 42.35 -5.49 37.17
C LEU A 11 40.92 -4.91 37.03
N LEU A 12 40.68 -4.11 36.00
CA LEU A 12 39.35 -3.65 35.61
C LEU A 12 38.61 -4.82 34.94
N LEU A 13 37.73 -5.46 35.66
CA LEU A 13 36.73 -6.39 35.10
C LEU A 13 35.74 -5.60 34.29
N PHE A 14 35.94 -5.56 32.97
CA PHE A 14 34.90 -5.16 32.02
C PHE A 14 33.81 -6.24 32.04
N SER A 15 32.70 -5.99 32.72
CA SER A 15 31.45 -6.71 32.46
C SER A 15 31.01 -6.41 31.07
N ALA A 16 31.19 -7.35 30.13
CA ALA A 16 30.60 -7.27 28.79
C ALA A 16 29.08 -7.14 28.95
N PRO A 17 28.44 -6.16 28.30
CA PRO A 17 26.98 -6.13 28.25
C PRO A 17 26.51 -7.44 27.64
N ALA A 18 25.60 -8.14 28.31
CA ALA A 18 24.92 -9.30 27.77
C ALA A 18 24.32 -8.87 26.43
N LEU A 19 24.84 -9.41 25.33
CA LEU A 19 24.24 -9.24 24.00
C LEU A 19 22.81 -9.73 24.14
N ALA A 20 21.87 -8.82 24.12
CA ALA A 20 20.44 -9.16 24.02
C ALA A 20 20.30 -10.12 22.84
N GLU A 21 19.88 -11.34 23.11
CA GLU A 21 19.65 -12.37 22.10
C GLU A 21 18.68 -11.76 21.06
N GLN A 22 19.20 -11.44 19.88
CA GLN A 22 18.39 -10.88 18.81
C GLN A 22 17.28 -11.86 18.52
N ALA A 23 16.05 -11.48 18.83
CA ALA A 23 14.88 -12.30 18.62
C ALA A 23 14.88 -12.80 17.17
N LYS A 24 14.86 -14.12 16.98
CA LYS A 24 14.85 -14.74 15.66
C LYS A 24 13.67 -14.16 14.85
N PRO A 25 13.89 -13.70 13.61
CA PRO A 25 12.80 -13.17 12.79
C PRO A 25 11.72 -14.22 12.58
N PRO A 26 10.45 -13.83 12.38
CA PRO A 26 9.38 -14.76 12.04
C PRO A 26 9.72 -15.55 10.76
N ALA A 27 9.24 -16.78 10.67
CA ALA A 27 9.35 -17.58 9.45
C ALA A 27 8.53 -16.98 8.30
N ILE A 28 7.41 -16.36 8.64
CA ILE A 28 6.59 -15.53 7.76
C ILE A 28 5.86 -14.48 8.59
N ALA A 29 5.78 -13.25 8.07
CA ALA A 29 4.96 -12.17 8.55
C ALA A 29 4.04 -11.72 7.42
N GLY A 30 2.76 -11.47 7.71
CA GLY A 30 1.81 -11.06 6.67
C GLY A 30 0.35 -11.15 7.12
N TYR A 31 -0.53 -11.42 6.16
CA TYR A 31 -1.96 -11.51 6.40
C TYR A 31 -2.50 -12.93 6.16
N VAL A 32 -3.48 -13.32 6.95
CA VAL A 32 -4.23 -14.56 6.70
C VAL A 32 -5.00 -14.43 5.39
N THR A 33 -4.74 -15.35 4.47
CA THR A 33 -5.30 -15.31 3.10
C THR A 33 -6.30 -16.43 2.82
N ALA A 34 -6.27 -17.49 3.60
CA ALA A 34 -7.28 -18.55 3.58
C ALA A 34 -7.40 -19.18 4.97
N VAL A 35 -8.59 -19.63 5.34
CA VAL A 35 -8.84 -20.30 6.63
C VAL A 35 -9.57 -21.61 6.38
N THR A 36 -8.92 -22.73 6.75
CA THR A 36 -9.55 -24.06 6.80
C THR A 36 -10.07 -24.31 8.22
N SER A 37 -9.29 -23.94 9.23
CA SER A 37 -9.66 -23.98 10.64
C SER A 37 -8.76 -23.03 11.44
N ALA A 38 -9.03 -22.82 12.73
CA ALA A 38 -8.16 -22.05 13.61
C ALA A 38 -6.73 -22.59 13.67
N ALA A 39 -6.53 -23.88 13.42
CA ALA A 39 -5.22 -24.55 13.44
C ALA A 39 -4.59 -24.69 12.04
N VAL A 40 -5.35 -24.52 10.94
CA VAL A 40 -4.91 -24.71 9.56
C VAL A 40 -5.39 -23.55 8.71
N PHE A 41 -4.46 -22.74 8.25
CA PHE A 41 -4.74 -21.52 7.50
C PHE A 41 -3.54 -21.14 6.62
N ASP A 42 -3.71 -20.22 5.71
CA ASP A 42 -2.64 -19.69 4.87
C ASP A 42 -2.29 -18.26 5.28
N VAL A 43 -1.00 -17.94 5.26
CA VAL A 43 -0.47 -16.59 5.43
C VAL A 43 0.27 -16.21 4.14
N ASN A 44 -0.18 -15.16 3.46
CA ASN A 44 0.34 -14.76 2.15
C ASN A 44 0.44 -15.93 1.17
N GLY A 45 -0.55 -16.84 1.18
CA GLY A 45 -0.57 -18.06 0.36
C GLY A 45 0.33 -19.20 0.84
N THR A 46 1.05 -19.04 1.94
CA THR A 46 1.86 -20.10 2.55
C THR A 46 1.04 -20.87 3.57
N HIS A 47 0.97 -22.18 3.43
CA HIS A 47 0.21 -23.05 4.31
C HIS A 47 0.83 -23.13 5.71
N VAL A 48 0.05 -22.86 6.75
CA VAL A 48 0.46 -22.87 8.16
C VAL A 48 -0.37 -23.89 8.93
N ARG A 49 0.30 -24.68 9.75
CA ARG A 49 -0.31 -25.63 10.66
C ARG A 49 0.12 -25.36 12.09
N CYS A 50 -0.83 -25.11 12.95
CA CYS A 50 -0.64 -25.07 14.40
C CYS A 50 -0.81 -26.49 15.00
N THR A 51 -0.18 -26.71 16.13
CA THR A 51 -0.29 -27.94 16.94
C THR A 51 -0.74 -27.58 18.35
N GLY A 52 -1.05 -28.56 19.19
CA GLY A 52 -1.38 -28.32 20.59
C GLY A 52 -0.24 -27.66 21.41
N GLN A 53 0.98 -27.63 20.87
CA GLN A 53 2.15 -26.97 21.50
C GLN A 53 2.42 -25.57 20.93
N THR A 54 1.66 -25.11 19.92
CA THR A 54 1.83 -23.78 19.33
C THR A 54 1.43 -22.73 20.33
N GLN A 55 2.36 -21.83 20.65
CA GLN A 55 2.08 -20.68 21.50
C GLN A 55 1.32 -19.61 20.72
N LEU A 56 0.18 -19.16 21.24
CA LEU A 56 -0.58 -18.06 20.70
C LEU A 56 -0.35 -16.80 21.53
N GLN A 57 0.02 -15.73 20.89
CA GLN A 57 0.31 -14.45 21.53
C GLN A 57 -0.32 -13.31 20.74
N GLN A 58 -0.74 -12.26 21.42
CA GLN A 58 -1.13 -11.02 20.78
C GLN A 58 0.02 -10.02 20.89
N ALA A 59 0.30 -9.27 19.81
CA ALA A 59 1.24 -8.19 19.84
C ALA A 59 0.65 -7.02 20.66
N ASP A 60 1.48 -6.37 21.46
CA ASP A 60 1.15 -5.17 22.26
C ASP A 60 -0.12 -5.29 23.14
N ALA A 61 -0.18 -6.37 23.92
CA ALA A 61 -1.25 -6.61 24.87
C ALA A 61 -1.23 -5.61 26.06
N LYS A 62 -1.23 -4.30 25.79
CA LYS A 62 -1.45 -3.28 26.83
C LYS A 62 -2.91 -3.08 27.17
N ASP A 63 -3.81 -3.57 26.32
CA ASP A 63 -5.27 -3.55 26.53
C ASP A 63 -5.77 -4.98 26.80
N GLU A 64 -5.90 -5.32 28.06
CA GLU A 64 -6.34 -6.65 28.51
C GLU A 64 -7.73 -7.07 27.99
N ASN A 65 -8.55 -6.11 27.56
CA ASN A 65 -9.93 -6.36 27.08
C ASN A 65 -10.04 -6.80 25.62
N LEU A 66 -8.97 -6.64 24.81
CA LEU A 66 -8.97 -7.05 23.39
C LEU A 66 -8.35 -8.44 23.18
N VAL A 67 -7.71 -8.99 24.21
CA VAL A 67 -6.79 -10.13 24.11
C VAL A 67 -7.49 -11.47 23.96
N SER A 68 -8.65 -11.68 24.58
CA SER A 68 -9.15 -13.04 24.80
C SER A 68 -9.90 -13.66 23.62
N GLN A 69 -10.45 -12.87 22.72
CA GLN A 69 -11.28 -13.40 21.61
C GLN A 69 -10.52 -13.57 20.28
N SER A 70 -9.52 -12.74 20.00
CA SER A 70 -8.87 -12.72 18.67
C SER A 70 -7.74 -13.71 18.49
N ALA A 71 -7.10 -14.20 19.54
CA ALA A 71 -5.96 -15.12 19.43
C ALA A 71 -6.38 -16.56 19.02
N GLN A 72 -7.61 -16.94 19.27
CA GLN A 72 -8.14 -18.27 18.93
C GLN A 72 -8.86 -18.30 17.57
N ASP A 73 -9.43 -17.17 17.16
CA ASP A 73 -10.16 -17.07 15.91
C ASP A 73 -9.20 -16.69 14.77
N ARG A 74 -9.43 -17.28 13.59
CA ARG A 74 -8.73 -16.95 12.36
C ARG A 74 -9.72 -16.39 11.37
N TYR A 75 -9.38 -15.23 10.80
CA TYR A 75 -10.18 -14.62 9.73
C TYR A 75 -9.28 -14.07 8.64
N ILE A 76 -9.78 -14.06 7.43
CA ILE A 76 -9.05 -13.50 6.28
C ILE A 76 -8.81 -12.02 6.51
N GLY A 77 -7.58 -11.57 6.25
CA GLY A 77 -7.13 -10.20 6.50
C GLY A 77 -6.52 -9.98 7.90
N GLN A 78 -6.47 -10.99 8.76
CA GLN A 78 -5.81 -10.89 10.07
C GLN A 78 -4.29 -10.77 9.88
N ALA A 79 -3.69 -9.71 10.41
CA ALA A 79 -2.24 -9.54 10.41
C ALA A 79 -1.58 -10.45 11.44
N ILE A 80 -0.50 -11.15 11.05
CA ILE A 80 0.02 -12.25 11.85
C ILE A 80 1.51 -12.51 11.56
N ASP A 81 2.26 -12.83 12.64
CA ASP A 81 3.64 -13.33 12.54
C ASP A 81 3.68 -14.79 12.94
N ILE A 82 4.31 -15.62 12.13
CA ILE A 82 4.47 -17.05 12.34
C ILE A 82 5.93 -17.37 12.60
N TYR A 83 6.20 -17.97 13.74
CA TYR A 83 7.48 -18.57 14.08
C TYR A 83 7.35 -20.08 14.00
N GLY A 84 8.30 -20.74 13.37
CA GLY A 84 8.24 -22.18 13.19
C GLY A 84 9.28 -22.69 12.21
N SER A 85 9.11 -23.94 11.79
CA SER A 85 9.97 -24.59 10.81
C SER A 85 9.23 -24.82 9.51
N ALA A 86 9.85 -24.36 8.41
CA ALA A 86 9.32 -24.56 7.07
C ALA A 86 9.70 -25.95 6.54
N ASN A 87 8.72 -26.71 6.12
CA ASN A 87 8.93 -27.94 5.35
C ASN A 87 8.99 -27.57 3.86
N LYS A 88 10.20 -27.60 3.29
CA LYS A 88 10.42 -27.23 1.88
C LYS A 88 9.73 -28.15 0.88
N LYS A 89 9.42 -29.40 1.24
CA LYS A 89 8.76 -30.38 0.36
C LYS A 89 7.25 -30.14 0.26
N THR A 90 6.62 -29.77 1.36
CA THR A 90 5.16 -29.57 1.43
C THR A 90 4.76 -28.10 1.35
N HIS A 91 5.71 -27.18 1.32
CA HIS A 91 5.48 -25.72 1.41
C HIS A 91 4.60 -25.35 2.62
N THR A 92 4.78 -26.05 3.73
CA THR A 92 4.01 -25.87 4.96
C THR A 92 4.91 -25.42 6.07
N ILE A 93 4.46 -24.46 6.87
CA ILE A 93 5.11 -24.04 8.12
C ILE A 93 4.39 -24.73 9.28
N VAL A 94 5.13 -25.51 10.09
CA VAL A 94 4.63 -25.97 11.39
C VAL A 94 4.96 -24.87 12.42
N ALA A 95 3.91 -24.21 12.90
CA ALA A 95 4.06 -23.08 13.79
C ALA A 95 4.40 -23.53 15.22
N THR A 96 5.45 -22.93 15.79
CA THR A 96 5.78 -23.05 17.22
C THR A 96 5.20 -21.88 18.01
N LYS A 97 5.11 -20.70 17.38
CA LYS A 97 4.52 -19.48 17.95
C LYS A 97 3.81 -18.70 16.87
N VAL A 98 2.69 -18.13 17.22
CA VAL A 98 1.87 -17.26 16.39
C VAL A 98 1.64 -15.97 17.17
N ILE A 99 1.98 -14.83 16.57
CA ILE A 99 1.67 -13.51 17.11
C ILE A 99 0.60 -12.90 16.21
N VAL A 100 -0.56 -12.59 16.79
CA VAL A 100 -1.65 -11.90 16.12
C VAL A 100 -1.51 -10.42 16.40
N HIS A 101 -1.50 -9.62 15.33
CA HIS A 101 -1.54 -8.18 15.44
C HIS A 101 -3.01 -7.72 15.46
N PRO A 102 -3.41 -6.85 16.41
CA PRO A 102 -4.73 -6.27 16.38
C PRO A 102 -4.92 -5.51 15.06
N ALA A 103 -6.15 -5.46 14.55
CA ALA A 103 -6.48 -4.54 13.46
C ALA A 103 -6.06 -3.13 13.88
N PRO A 104 -5.46 -2.33 13.00
CA PRO A 104 -4.97 -1.02 13.37
C PRO A 104 -6.13 -0.12 13.78
N MET A 105 -6.45 -0.13 15.07
CA MET A 105 -7.27 0.87 15.77
C MET A 105 -6.35 1.92 16.42
N GLY A 106 -5.08 1.92 16.00
CA GLY A 106 -4.06 2.82 16.49
C GLY A 106 -4.10 4.19 15.80
N GLU A 107 -3.10 4.98 16.10
CA GLU A 107 -2.85 6.24 15.42
C GLU A 107 -2.53 5.96 13.94
N LEU A 108 -3.30 6.57 13.05
CA LEU A 108 -3.11 6.52 11.61
C LEU A 108 -2.52 7.84 11.14
N SER A 109 -1.65 7.76 10.16
CA SER A 109 -1.09 8.94 9.51
C SER A 109 -0.94 8.70 8.02
N GLY A 110 -1.08 9.77 7.24
CA GLY A 110 -0.97 9.69 5.79
C GLY A 110 -0.82 11.04 5.14
N THR A 111 -0.57 11.00 3.84
CA THR A 111 -0.60 12.15 2.96
C THR A 111 -1.31 11.74 1.69
N ALA A 112 -2.41 12.39 1.34
CA ALA A 112 -3.24 12.01 0.20
C ALA A 112 -3.95 13.23 -0.43
N ILE A 113 -4.48 13.03 -1.62
CA ILE A 113 -5.35 14.00 -2.27
C ILE A 113 -6.77 13.87 -1.70
N ILE A 114 -7.41 15.01 -1.43
CA ILE A 114 -8.86 15.06 -1.12
C ILE A 114 -9.61 14.80 -2.43
N ASP A 115 -10.26 13.66 -2.50
CA ASP A 115 -10.98 13.19 -3.70
C ASP A 115 -12.47 13.58 -3.70
N HIS A 116 -13.06 13.76 -2.51
CA HIS A 116 -14.46 14.14 -2.33
C HIS A 116 -14.67 14.93 -1.04
N ILE A 117 -15.59 15.87 -1.06
CA ILE A 117 -16.06 16.62 0.11
C ILE A 117 -17.57 16.35 0.24
N PRO A 118 -18.00 15.54 1.21
CA PRO A 118 -19.42 15.30 1.46
C PRO A 118 -20.16 16.59 1.82
N ALA A 119 -21.42 16.68 1.45
CA ALA A 119 -22.25 17.83 1.83
C ALA A 119 -22.37 17.94 3.37
N ASP A 120 -22.22 19.13 3.90
CA ASP A 120 -22.17 19.44 5.35
C ASP A 120 -23.44 19.13 6.15
N SER A 121 -24.48 18.60 5.52
CA SER A 121 -25.81 18.43 6.13
C SER A 121 -25.87 17.49 7.34
N THR A 122 -24.80 16.76 7.65
CA THR A 122 -24.74 15.76 8.74
C THR A 122 -23.64 16.04 9.78
N GLN A 123 -22.88 17.12 9.62
CA GLN A 123 -21.77 17.44 10.52
C GLN A 123 -22.22 18.37 11.65
N ALA A 124 -21.61 18.25 12.83
CA ALA A 124 -21.80 19.21 13.90
C ALA A 124 -21.16 20.56 13.53
N PRO A 125 -21.62 21.68 14.13
CA PRO A 125 -21.04 22.99 13.86
C PRO A 125 -19.52 23.00 14.07
N GLY A 126 -18.77 23.44 13.06
CA GLY A 126 -17.31 23.49 13.07
C GLY A 126 -16.62 22.17 12.77
N GLU A 127 -17.35 21.12 12.38
CA GLU A 127 -16.79 19.89 11.86
C GLU A 127 -16.81 19.89 10.33
N HIS A 128 -15.74 19.35 9.73
CA HIS A 128 -15.60 19.19 8.29
C HIS A 128 -15.18 17.77 7.96
N LEU A 129 -15.84 17.14 7.01
CA LEU A 129 -15.55 15.78 6.56
C LEU A 129 -14.93 15.81 5.17
N PHE A 130 -13.80 15.12 5.02
CA PHE A 130 -13.08 14.94 3.76
C PHE A 130 -12.94 13.47 3.43
N SER A 131 -13.03 13.11 2.16
CA SER A 131 -12.59 11.81 1.66
C SER A 131 -11.17 11.96 1.12
N ALA A 132 -10.23 11.23 1.70
CA ALA A 132 -8.84 11.17 1.29
C ALA A 132 -8.18 9.90 1.80
N ASP A 133 -7.16 9.36 1.10
CA ASP A 133 -6.44 8.14 1.48
C ASP A 133 -7.36 6.91 1.69
N GLY A 134 -8.52 6.90 1.06
CA GLY A 134 -9.53 5.85 1.25
C GLY A 134 -10.29 5.92 2.60
N TYR A 135 -10.12 6.97 3.37
CA TYR A 135 -10.80 7.22 4.64
C TYR A 135 -11.76 8.41 4.53
N SER A 136 -12.82 8.37 5.36
CA SER A 136 -13.56 9.56 5.72
C SER A 136 -12.84 10.24 6.88
N ILE A 137 -12.20 11.39 6.64
CA ILE A 137 -11.39 12.13 7.62
C ILE A 137 -12.19 13.27 8.19
N LEU A 138 -12.46 13.23 9.49
CA LEU A 138 -13.19 14.25 10.22
C LEU A 138 -12.24 15.24 10.87
N ILE A 139 -12.35 16.50 10.49
CA ILE A 139 -11.71 17.64 11.14
C ILE A 139 -12.71 18.21 12.15
N THR A 140 -12.30 18.33 13.39
CA THR A 140 -13.10 18.87 14.49
C THR A 140 -12.50 20.19 14.98
N PRO A 141 -13.20 20.96 15.83
CA PRO A 141 -12.61 22.15 16.46
C PRO A 141 -11.38 21.87 17.33
N LYS A 142 -11.11 20.59 17.66
CA LYS A 142 -9.93 20.16 18.43
C LYS A 142 -8.73 19.80 17.53
N THR A 143 -8.96 19.58 16.25
CA THR A 143 -7.91 19.23 15.29
C THR A 143 -6.95 20.39 15.11
N GLN A 144 -5.64 20.14 15.24
CA GLN A 144 -4.62 21.14 14.94
C GLN A 144 -4.46 21.27 13.43
N THR A 145 -5.00 22.33 12.84
CA THR A 145 -4.94 22.58 11.40
C THR A 145 -3.84 23.55 11.02
N THR A 146 -3.15 23.26 9.90
CA THR A 146 -2.13 24.12 9.30
C THR A 146 -2.42 24.23 7.80
N PHE A 147 -2.23 25.43 7.25
CA PHE A 147 -2.46 25.72 5.84
C PHE A 147 -1.18 26.25 5.21
N THR A 148 -0.84 25.77 4.02
CA THR A 148 0.25 26.33 3.23
C THR A 148 -0.31 27.29 2.18
N THR A 149 0.35 28.43 1.98
CA THR A 149 -0.06 29.44 0.98
C THR A 149 -0.33 28.79 -0.38
N PRO A 150 -1.44 29.08 -1.08
CA PRO A 150 -2.37 30.21 -0.81
C PRO A 150 -3.54 29.89 0.13
N LEU A 151 -3.64 28.69 0.70
CA LEU A 151 -4.74 28.32 1.60
C LEU A 151 -4.57 29.03 2.96
N THR A 152 -5.67 29.46 3.55
CA THR A 152 -5.67 30.19 4.83
C THR A 152 -6.65 29.62 5.85
N ALA A 153 -7.69 28.91 5.40
CA ALA A 153 -8.75 28.37 6.24
C ALA A 153 -9.34 27.09 5.64
N LEU A 154 -10.16 26.37 6.43
CA LEU A 154 -10.86 25.17 5.95
C LEU A 154 -11.86 25.50 4.82
N THR A 155 -12.38 26.71 4.76
CA THR A 155 -13.24 27.19 3.66
C THR A 155 -12.54 27.30 2.30
N ASP A 156 -11.21 27.34 2.29
CA ASP A 156 -10.39 27.37 1.07
C ASP A 156 -10.05 25.95 0.57
N VAL A 157 -10.39 24.93 1.37
CA VAL A 157 -10.06 23.56 1.04
C VAL A 157 -11.11 22.98 0.10
N GLU A 158 -10.66 22.63 -1.08
CA GLU A 158 -11.46 22.00 -2.14
C GLU A 158 -10.92 20.60 -2.43
N THR A 159 -11.60 19.86 -3.29
CA THR A 159 -11.05 18.63 -3.88
C THR A 159 -9.74 18.95 -4.63
N ASN A 160 -8.87 17.96 -4.82
CA ASN A 160 -7.56 18.16 -5.43
C ASN A 160 -6.55 18.96 -4.55
N VAL A 161 -6.80 19.05 -3.24
CA VAL A 161 -5.86 19.59 -2.24
C VAL A 161 -5.20 18.41 -1.52
N TRP A 162 -3.91 18.50 -1.21
CA TRP A 162 -3.22 17.54 -0.36
C TRP A 162 -3.61 17.75 1.10
N ILE A 163 -3.93 16.66 1.77
CA ILE A 163 -4.01 16.60 3.23
C ILE A 163 -2.93 15.67 3.77
N LYS A 164 -2.12 16.17 4.71
CA LYS A 164 -1.26 15.34 5.56
C LYS A 164 -1.88 15.32 6.94
N TYR A 165 -2.14 14.14 7.47
CA TYR A 165 -2.90 13.98 8.72
C TYR A 165 -2.25 12.98 9.67
N THR A 166 -2.59 13.14 10.95
CA THR A 166 -2.50 12.10 11.99
C THR A 166 -3.85 12.04 12.69
N GLY A 167 -4.26 10.87 13.15
CA GLY A 167 -5.54 10.73 13.84
C GLY A 167 -5.86 9.29 14.20
N LYS A 168 -7.07 9.06 14.70
CA LYS A 168 -7.53 7.74 15.14
C LYS A 168 -8.84 7.37 14.46
N GLN A 169 -8.93 6.13 14.03
CA GLN A 169 -10.16 5.61 13.45
C GLN A 169 -11.17 5.24 14.55
N ARG A 170 -12.40 5.67 14.39
CA ARG A 170 -13.54 5.30 15.23
C ARG A 170 -14.11 3.94 14.80
N ALA A 171 -14.95 3.37 15.65
CA ALA A 171 -15.61 2.08 15.37
C ALA A 171 -16.54 2.10 14.14
N ASP A 172 -17.02 3.28 13.73
CA ASP A 172 -17.82 3.49 12.51
C ASP A 172 -16.97 3.65 11.24
N GLY A 173 -15.65 3.54 11.35
CA GLY A 173 -14.73 3.67 10.23
C GLY A 173 -14.26 5.09 9.93
N VAL A 174 -14.83 6.11 10.56
CA VAL A 174 -14.43 7.51 10.40
C VAL A 174 -13.09 7.76 11.11
N LEU A 175 -12.15 8.39 10.45
CA LEU A 175 -10.88 8.82 11.04
C LEU A 175 -11.04 10.24 11.61
N VAL A 176 -10.90 10.39 12.90
CA VAL A 176 -10.88 11.71 13.55
C VAL A 176 -9.44 12.21 13.58
N ALA A 177 -9.19 13.32 12.91
CA ALA A 177 -7.84 13.87 12.81
C ALA A 177 -7.42 14.60 14.10
N ASP A 178 -6.23 14.28 14.62
CA ASP A 178 -5.56 15.04 15.67
C ASP A 178 -4.81 16.24 15.05
N THR A 179 -4.15 16.01 13.92
CA THR A 179 -3.47 17.06 13.12
C THR A 179 -3.87 16.97 11.66
N ALA A 180 -3.91 18.11 10.96
CA ALA A 180 -4.13 18.17 9.53
C ALA A 180 -3.36 19.35 8.90
N VAL A 181 -2.57 19.08 7.86
CA VAL A 181 -1.85 20.08 7.08
C VAL A 181 -2.41 20.07 5.65
N PHE A 182 -2.92 21.20 5.21
CA PHE A 182 -3.49 21.36 3.88
C PHE A 182 -2.52 22.09 2.95
N THR A 183 -2.29 21.52 1.76
CA THR A 183 -1.36 22.05 0.77
C THR A 183 -1.99 21.99 -0.62
N LYS A 184 -1.95 23.09 -1.36
CA LYS A 184 -2.46 23.11 -2.74
C LYS A 184 -1.69 22.11 -3.61
N ASN A 185 -2.41 21.32 -4.39
CA ASN A 185 -1.79 20.45 -5.39
C ASN A 185 -1.19 21.31 -6.51
N VAL A 186 0.10 21.09 -6.79
CA VAL A 186 0.84 21.76 -7.85
C VAL A 186 1.66 20.74 -8.64
N VAL A 187 1.98 21.06 -9.87
CA VAL A 187 2.87 20.26 -10.72
C VAL A 187 4.19 21.02 -10.86
N PRO A 188 5.24 20.61 -10.11
CA PRO A 188 6.56 21.20 -10.25
C PRO A 188 7.15 20.88 -11.64
N LYS A 189 8.09 21.71 -12.12
CA LYS A 189 8.79 21.49 -13.41
C LYS A 189 9.45 20.10 -13.53
N SER A 190 9.92 19.55 -12.41
CA SER A 190 10.50 18.20 -12.37
C SER A 190 9.48 17.10 -12.65
N GLU A 191 8.27 17.23 -12.10
CA GLU A 191 7.15 16.32 -12.36
C GLU A 191 6.66 16.45 -13.80
N ASP A 192 6.47 17.67 -14.31
CA ASP A 192 6.08 17.93 -15.69
C ASP A 192 7.06 17.29 -16.69
N LYS A 193 8.37 17.46 -16.44
CA LYS A 193 9.41 16.80 -17.22
C LYS A 193 9.37 15.27 -17.12
N LEU A 194 9.00 14.73 -15.96
CA LEU A 194 8.87 13.27 -15.77
C LEU A 194 7.65 12.75 -16.54
N ARG A 195 6.52 13.43 -16.45
CA ARG A 195 5.28 13.11 -17.18
C ARG A 195 5.52 13.07 -18.69
N SER A 196 6.15 14.11 -19.26
CA SER A 196 6.41 14.22 -20.70
C SER A 196 7.42 13.17 -21.22
N LYS A 197 8.32 12.66 -20.38
CA LYS A 197 9.26 11.61 -20.78
C LYS A 197 8.65 10.21 -20.83
N ASN A 198 7.57 9.98 -20.10
CA ASN A 198 6.93 8.67 -19.95
C ASN A 198 5.70 8.52 -20.87
N GLU A 199 5.72 9.16 -22.03
CA GLU A 199 4.67 9.02 -23.02
C GLU A 199 4.69 7.62 -23.64
N TYR A 200 3.51 7.03 -23.80
CA TYR A 200 3.30 5.76 -24.51
C TYR A 200 2.33 5.96 -25.66
N ASP A 201 2.81 5.70 -26.86
CA ASP A 201 1.98 5.66 -28.07
C ASP A 201 2.09 4.26 -28.70
N PRO A 202 1.01 3.45 -28.65
CA PRO A 202 1.02 2.09 -29.19
C PRO A 202 1.34 2.05 -30.69
N LYS A 203 1.08 3.13 -31.44
CA LYS A 203 1.37 3.22 -32.88
C LYS A 203 2.84 3.47 -33.18
N SER A 204 3.60 4.00 -32.23
CA SER A 204 5.03 4.30 -32.38
C SER A 204 5.94 3.16 -31.93
N VAL A 205 5.37 2.09 -31.36
CA VAL A 205 6.15 0.93 -30.91
C VAL A 205 6.54 0.10 -32.14
N ASP A 206 7.86 -0.10 -32.31
CA ASP A 206 8.39 -0.99 -33.35
C ASP A 206 7.99 -2.45 -33.06
N PRO A 207 7.18 -3.10 -33.94
CA PRO A 207 6.76 -4.49 -33.74
C PRO A 207 7.92 -5.49 -33.74
N SER A 208 9.07 -5.11 -34.31
CA SER A 208 10.28 -5.94 -34.34
C SER A 208 11.15 -5.76 -33.09
N SER A 209 10.84 -4.79 -32.23
CA SER A 209 11.57 -4.62 -30.99
C SER A 209 11.37 -5.87 -30.13
N LYS A 210 12.43 -6.69 -30.03
CA LYS A 210 12.43 -7.83 -29.11
C LYS A 210 11.99 -7.31 -27.75
N GLN A 211 10.99 -7.96 -27.16
CA GLN A 211 10.55 -7.68 -25.78
C GLN A 211 11.80 -7.49 -24.92
N GLY A 212 12.09 -6.25 -24.60
CA GLY A 212 13.23 -5.94 -23.77
C GLY A 212 13.05 -6.74 -22.48
N ALA A 213 14.01 -7.58 -22.15
CA ALA A 213 13.97 -8.28 -20.87
C ALA A 213 13.61 -7.23 -19.84
N VAL A 214 12.49 -7.44 -19.12
CA VAL A 214 12.14 -6.60 -17.97
C VAL A 214 13.40 -6.58 -17.13
N SER A 215 14.11 -5.48 -17.14
CA SER A 215 15.35 -5.34 -16.37
C SER A 215 14.98 -5.64 -14.93
N LYS A 216 15.90 -6.23 -14.16
CA LYS A 216 15.70 -6.57 -12.75
C LYS A 216 15.24 -5.38 -11.88
N HIS A 217 15.23 -4.18 -12.45
CA HIS A 217 14.73 -2.96 -11.85
C HIS A 217 13.54 -2.45 -12.66
N PHE A 218 12.36 -2.57 -12.11
CA PHE A 218 11.07 -2.13 -12.65
C PHE A 218 11.10 -0.71 -13.27
N LEU A 219 12.00 0.14 -12.80
CA LEU A 219 12.23 1.52 -13.25
C LEU A 219 13.13 1.65 -14.50
N GLY A 220 13.61 0.54 -15.07
CA GLY A 220 14.46 0.54 -16.28
C GLY A 220 13.73 0.14 -17.57
N VAL A 221 12.41 -0.13 -17.51
CA VAL A 221 11.65 -0.48 -18.72
C VAL A 221 11.29 0.79 -19.45
N ASN A 222 11.72 0.90 -20.70
CA ASN A 222 11.28 1.96 -21.58
C ASN A 222 9.85 1.63 -22.07
N PRO A 223 8.80 2.41 -21.68
CA PRO A 223 7.43 2.16 -22.13
C PRO A 223 7.31 2.05 -23.64
N LYS A 224 8.09 2.83 -24.38
CA LYS A 224 8.14 2.86 -25.85
C LYS A 224 8.55 1.54 -26.51
N LYS A 225 9.03 0.56 -25.71
CA LYS A 225 9.42 -0.77 -26.21
C LYS A 225 8.44 -1.88 -25.82
N ILE A 226 7.34 -1.53 -25.14
CA ILE A 226 6.34 -2.51 -24.75
C ILE A 226 5.35 -2.68 -25.90
N PRO A 227 5.23 -3.88 -26.50
CA PRO A 227 4.31 -4.08 -27.62
C PRO A 227 2.85 -3.96 -27.17
N PRO A 228 2.00 -3.28 -27.95
CA PRO A 228 0.56 -3.32 -27.71
C PRO A 228 0.01 -4.72 -28.02
N TYR A 229 -1.06 -5.09 -27.33
CA TYR A 229 -1.83 -6.29 -27.64
C TYR A 229 -3.08 -5.90 -28.45
N ASN A 230 -3.17 -6.39 -29.69
CA ASN A 230 -4.22 -5.99 -30.60
C ASN A 230 -5.50 -6.83 -30.41
N ASN A 231 -6.35 -6.38 -29.50
CA ASN A 231 -7.70 -6.92 -29.28
C ASN A 231 -8.66 -5.75 -29.00
N SER A 232 -9.45 -5.38 -30.00
CA SER A 232 -10.35 -4.21 -29.94
C SER A 232 -11.46 -4.35 -28.90
N GLU A 233 -11.98 -5.55 -28.67
CA GLU A 233 -13.02 -5.81 -27.69
C GLU A 233 -12.49 -5.64 -26.26
N MET A 234 -11.33 -6.25 -25.95
CA MET A 234 -10.67 -6.06 -24.68
C MET A 234 -10.27 -4.61 -24.44
N GLN A 235 -9.75 -3.92 -25.48
CA GLN A 235 -9.40 -2.50 -25.38
C GLN A 235 -10.64 -1.67 -25.04
N ALA A 236 -11.73 -1.84 -25.76
CA ALA A 236 -12.99 -1.13 -25.50
C ALA A 236 -13.53 -1.42 -24.07
N ARG A 237 -13.36 -2.66 -23.58
CA ARG A 237 -13.76 -3.03 -22.20
C ARG A 237 -12.93 -2.29 -21.17
N ILE A 238 -11.60 -2.27 -21.29
CA ILE A 238 -10.74 -1.55 -20.34
C ILE A 238 -10.96 -0.04 -20.40
N ASP A 239 -11.19 0.54 -21.58
CA ASP A 239 -11.49 1.96 -21.75
C ASP A 239 -12.80 2.34 -21.05
N ARG A 240 -13.86 1.59 -21.30
CA ARG A 240 -15.18 1.83 -20.69
C ARG A 240 -15.12 1.77 -19.17
N ILE A 241 -14.50 0.73 -18.63
CA ILE A 241 -14.36 0.55 -17.17
C ILE A 241 -13.44 1.61 -16.60
N GLY A 242 -12.26 1.80 -17.20
CA GLY A 242 -11.26 2.74 -16.71
C GLY A 242 -11.76 4.17 -16.65
N LEU A 243 -12.45 4.64 -17.70
CA LEU A 243 -13.02 5.99 -17.74
C LEU A 243 -14.11 6.20 -16.68
N SER A 244 -14.87 5.16 -16.32
CA SER A 244 -15.89 5.25 -15.27
C SER A 244 -15.30 5.43 -13.87
N LEU A 245 -14.05 4.99 -13.67
CA LEU A 245 -13.34 5.04 -12.39
C LEU A 245 -12.64 6.37 -12.11
N ILE A 246 -12.55 7.26 -13.10
CA ILE A 246 -11.93 8.58 -12.91
C ILE A 246 -12.83 9.41 -12.00
N PRO A 247 -12.32 9.94 -10.86
CA PRO A 247 -13.14 10.74 -9.95
C PRO A 247 -13.75 11.98 -10.61
N ALA A 248 -14.93 12.36 -10.16
CA ALA A 248 -15.68 13.48 -10.74
C ALA A 248 -14.87 14.78 -10.74
N TYR A 249 -14.12 15.06 -9.68
CA TYR A 249 -13.31 16.27 -9.59
C TYR A 249 -12.24 16.33 -10.71
N GLN A 250 -11.57 15.20 -11.02
CA GLN A 250 -10.58 15.13 -12.09
C GLN A 250 -11.22 15.35 -13.48
N ARG A 251 -12.40 14.78 -13.70
CA ARG A 251 -13.14 15.01 -14.96
C ARG A 251 -13.55 16.46 -15.16
N ASN A 252 -13.84 17.16 -14.05
CA ASN A 252 -14.35 18.54 -14.06
C ASN A 252 -13.24 19.62 -14.08
N LEU A 253 -11.97 19.24 -13.88
CA LEU A 253 -10.86 20.18 -14.01
C LEU A 253 -10.81 20.72 -15.46
N ALA A 254 -10.48 22.01 -15.58
CA ALA A 254 -10.25 22.63 -16.88
C ALA A 254 -9.08 21.95 -17.61
N ASP A 255 -9.12 21.88 -18.93
CA ASP A 255 -8.06 21.24 -19.72
C ASP A 255 -6.69 21.93 -19.54
N ALA A 256 -6.70 23.23 -19.23
CA ALA A 256 -5.49 23.99 -18.93
C ALA A 256 -4.98 23.82 -17.49
N ASP A 257 -5.69 23.10 -16.61
CA ASP A 257 -5.23 22.87 -15.24
C ASP A 257 -4.06 21.88 -15.25
N PRO A 258 -2.87 22.26 -14.77
CA PRO A 258 -1.70 21.40 -14.80
C PRO A 258 -1.85 20.15 -13.94
N THR A 259 -2.79 20.12 -12.99
CA THR A 259 -3.08 18.98 -12.12
C THR A 259 -4.07 18.01 -12.73
N LYS A 260 -4.72 18.37 -13.85
CA LYS A 260 -5.56 17.46 -14.60
C LYS A 260 -4.73 16.33 -15.18
N ILE A 261 -5.19 15.10 -15.00
CA ILE A 261 -4.55 13.90 -15.52
C ILE A 261 -5.35 13.42 -16.74
N ASP A 262 -4.66 13.30 -17.89
CA ASP A 262 -5.22 12.70 -19.10
C ASP A 262 -5.10 11.18 -19.01
N PHE A 263 -6.08 10.54 -18.35
CA PHE A 263 -6.08 9.09 -18.15
C PHE A 263 -6.30 8.36 -19.48
N ARG A 264 -5.37 7.47 -19.79
CA ARG A 264 -5.43 6.58 -20.97
C ARG A 264 -5.08 5.16 -20.56
N PHE A 265 -5.83 4.20 -21.09
CA PHE A 265 -5.66 2.79 -20.80
C PHE A 265 -5.20 2.08 -22.07
N HIS A 266 -4.13 1.30 -21.98
CA HIS A 266 -3.60 0.58 -23.13
C HIS A 266 -3.37 -0.89 -22.81
N LEU A 267 -3.96 -1.74 -23.64
CA LEU A 267 -3.74 -3.18 -23.59
C LEU A 267 -2.36 -3.51 -24.17
N ILE A 268 -1.55 -4.25 -23.40
CA ILE A 268 -0.17 -4.57 -23.76
C ILE A 268 0.10 -6.08 -23.74
N ASP A 269 1.10 -6.50 -24.51
CA ASP A 269 1.64 -7.86 -24.49
C ASP A 269 2.89 -7.90 -23.61
N GLN A 270 2.68 -8.13 -22.30
CA GLN A 270 3.75 -8.26 -21.31
C GLN A 270 3.46 -9.38 -20.30
N PRO A 271 3.75 -10.65 -20.67
CA PRO A 271 3.34 -11.82 -19.90
C PRO A 271 3.99 -11.95 -18.50
N LYS A 272 5.02 -11.17 -18.23
CA LYS A 272 5.70 -11.18 -16.93
C LYS A 272 5.06 -10.22 -15.91
N LEU A 273 4.19 -9.32 -16.34
CA LEU A 273 3.46 -8.45 -15.44
C LEU A 273 2.17 -9.14 -14.99
N HIS A 274 1.94 -9.12 -13.70
CA HIS A 274 0.74 -9.68 -13.06
C HIS A 274 -0.22 -8.59 -12.54
N ASP A 275 0.09 -7.33 -12.83
CA ASP A 275 -0.65 -6.14 -12.43
C ASP A 275 -0.60 -5.11 -13.57
N ALA A 276 -1.45 -4.09 -13.53
CA ALA A 276 -1.33 -2.93 -14.39
C ALA A 276 -0.14 -2.06 -13.97
N TRP A 277 0.45 -1.38 -14.94
CA TRP A 277 1.55 -0.46 -14.69
C TRP A 277 1.13 0.97 -14.99
N THR A 278 1.15 1.82 -13.98
CA THR A 278 0.78 3.23 -14.07
C THR A 278 2.02 4.09 -14.34
N LEU A 279 1.96 4.89 -15.40
CA LEU A 279 3.00 5.86 -15.74
C LEU A 279 2.73 7.20 -15.05
N PRO A 280 3.77 8.04 -14.82
CA PRO A 280 3.63 9.33 -14.14
C PRO A 280 2.63 10.32 -14.76
N ASN A 281 2.28 10.14 -16.02
CA ASN A 281 1.35 10.98 -16.78
C ASN A 281 -0.10 10.45 -16.83
N GLY A 282 -0.42 9.41 -16.04
CA GLY A 282 -1.77 8.84 -15.99
C GLY A 282 -2.07 7.78 -17.06
N ILE A 283 -1.08 7.39 -17.86
CA ILE A 283 -1.22 6.23 -18.75
C ILE A 283 -1.12 4.95 -17.93
N ILE A 284 -2.11 4.06 -18.11
CA ILE A 284 -2.20 2.79 -17.42
C ILE A 284 -2.05 1.67 -18.45
N LEU A 285 -0.95 0.92 -18.35
CA LEU A 285 -0.62 -0.20 -19.21
C LEU A 285 -1.16 -1.48 -18.58
N VAL A 286 -2.06 -2.17 -19.28
CA VAL A 286 -2.78 -3.35 -18.78
C VAL A 286 -2.36 -4.59 -19.56
N PRO A 287 -1.66 -5.55 -18.95
CA PRO A 287 -1.33 -6.80 -19.62
C PRO A 287 -2.59 -7.59 -19.97
N HIS A 288 -2.69 -8.10 -21.20
CA HIS A 288 -3.88 -8.84 -21.64
C HIS A 288 -4.17 -10.06 -20.75
N GLN A 289 -3.12 -10.72 -20.24
CA GLN A 289 -3.25 -11.87 -19.34
C GLN A 289 -3.92 -11.51 -18.01
N VAL A 290 -3.78 -10.26 -17.54
CA VAL A 290 -4.50 -9.75 -16.37
C VAL A 290 -5.99 -9.73 -16.68
N VAL A 291 -6.38 -9.18 -17.84
CA VAL A 291 -7.78 -9.10 -18.26
C VAL A 291 -8.41 -10.50 -18.44
N GLU A 292 -7.66 -11.44 -19.03
CA GLU A 292 -8.12 -12.81 -19.29
C GLU A 292 -8.34 -13.63 -18.00
N ARG A 293 -7.58 -13.33 -16.92
CA ARG A 293 -7.69 -14.05 -15.64
C ARG A 293 -8.82 -13.57 -14.77
N LEU A 294 -9.30 -12.35 -14.97
CA LEU A 294 -10.36 -11.76 -14.16
C LEU A 294 -11.73 -12.17 -14.69
N GLN A 295 -12.63 -12.54 -13.77
CA GLN A 295 -13.87 -13.23 -14.08
C GLN A 295 -15.06 -12.30 -14.32
N ASN A 296 -14.96 -11.03 -13.86
CA ASN A 296 -16.04 -10.05 -14.00
C ASN A 296 -15.49 -8.61 -14.07
N ASP A 297 -16.38 -7.65 -14.37
CA ASP A 297 -16.01 -6.24 -14.53
C ASP A 297 -15.57 -5.60 -13.18
N SER A 298 -16.10 -6.01 -12.04
CA SER A 298 -15.68 -5.45 -10.74
C SER A 298 -14.25 -5.85 -10.39
N GLN A 299 -13.83 -7.07 -10.75
CA GLN A 299 -12.44 -7.50 -10.59
C GLN A 299 -11.49 -6.72 -11.52
N LEU A 300 -11.88 -6.52 -12.79
CA LEU A 300 -11.09 -5.72 -13.72
C LEU A 300 -11.06 -4.25 -13.29
N ALA A 301 -12.18 -3.71 -12.86
CA ALA A 301 -12.28 -2.37 -12.30
C ALA A 301 -11.33 -2.17 -11.11
N THR A 302 -11.11 -3.20 -10.27
CA THR A 302 -10.15 -3.13 -9.16
C THR A 302 -8.73 -2.81 -9.62
N VAL A 303 -8.27 -3.51 -10.65
CA VAL A 303 -6.91 -3.30 -11.18
C VAL A 303 -6.77 -1.91 -11.81
N LEU A 304 -7.79 -1.49 -12.56
CA LEU A 304 -7.81 -0.17 -13.19
C LEU A 304 -7.95 0.95 -12.16
N ALA A 305 -8.81 0.78 -11.15
CA ALA A 305 -8.97 1.74 -10.05
C ALA A 305 -7.68 1.92 -9.24
N ASN A 306 -6.95 0.83 -8.99
CA ASN A 306 -5.64 0.92 -8.34
C ASN A 306 -4.64 1.73 -9.17
N GLY A 307 -4.66 1.58 -10.49
CA GLY A 307 -3.85 2.40 -11.40
C GLY A 307 -4.25 3.87 -11.38
N VAL A 308 -5.57 4.17 -11.40
CA VAL A 308 -6.08 5.55 -11.29
C VAL A 308 -5.67 6.17 -9.95
N ALA A 309 -5.84 5.45 -8.83
CA ALA A 309 -5.44 5.89 -7.51
C ALA A 309 -3.94 6.18 -7.43
N SER A 310 -3.11 5.28 -7.95
CA SER A 310 -1.65 5.45 -8.00
C SER A 310 -1.23 6.72 -8.77
N ALA A 311 -1.91 7.03 -9.88
CA ALA A 311 -1.63 8.25 -10.65
C ALA A 311 -2.05 9.51 -9.88
N ILE A 312 -3.23 9.52 -9.26
CA ILE A 312 -3.76 10.64 -8.46
C ILE A 312 -2.85 10.92 -7.26
N GLU A 313 -2.44 9.89 -6.54
CA GLU A 313 -1.53 9.99 -5.40
C GLU A 313 -0.06 10.20 -5.83
N LYS A 314 0.20 10.35 -7.13
CA LYS A 314 1.53 10.64 -7.70
C LYS A 314 2.63 9.65 -7.27
N GLN A 315 2.28 8.38 -7.03
CA GLN A 315 3.23 7.39 -6.50
C GLN A 315 4.46 7.22 -7.40
N ALA A 316 4.29 7.10 -8.72
CA ALA A 316 5.42 7.01 -9.65
C ALA A 316 6.34 8.26 -9.66
N VAL A 317 5.84 9.42 -9.25
CA VAL A 317 6.62 10.65 -9.09
C VAL A 317 7.41 10.61 -7.78
N HIS A 318 6.78 10.15 -6.70
CA HIS A 318 7.41 9.98 -5.39
C HIS A 318 8.54 8.95 -5.46
N ASP A 319 8.32 7.79 -6.06
CA ASP A 319 9.32 6.75 -6.30
C ASP A 319 10.54 7.28 -7.01
N HIS A 320 10.33 8.05 -8.09
CA HIS A 320 11.43 8.62 -8.85
C HIS A 320 12.25 9.63 -8.03
N THR A 321 11.60 10.41 -7.20
CA THR A 321 12.26 11.43 -6.34
C THR A 321 13.04 10.76 -5.22
N THR A 322 12.44 9.77 -4.57
CA THR A 322 13.06 8.99 -3.48
C THR A 322 14.27 8.21 -4.00
N LYS A 323 14.17 7.57 -5.16
CA LYS A 323 15.28 6.86 -5.78
C LYS A 323 16.45 7.78 -6.10
N LYS A 324 16.20 8.97 -6.67
CA LYS A 324 17.26 9.95 -6.91
C LYS A 324 17.94 10.42 -5.63
N ALA A 325 17.18 10.65 -4.57
CA ALA A 325 17.75 11.03 -3.28
C ALA A 325 18.64 9.91 -2.72
N MET A 326 18.21 8.65 -2.84
CA MET A 326 18.98 7.48 -2.41
C MET A 326 20.20 7.24 -3.29
N ASP A 327 20.12 7.47 -4.60
CA ASP A 327 21.28 7.37 -5.51
C ASP A 327 22.35 8.39 -5.15
N VAL A 328 21.98 9.63 -4.80
CA VAL A 328 22.92 10.67 -4.31
C VAL A 328 23.59 10.26 -2.99
N ILE A 329 22.83 9.64 -2.06
CA ILE A 329 23.38 9.15 -0.79
C ILE A 329 24.31 7.96 -1.04
N ALA A 330 23.97 7.05 -1.96
CA ALA A 330 24.82 5.93 -2.33
C ALA A 330 26.13 6.40 -2.98
N ASP A 331 26.07 7.37 -3.89
CA ASP A 331 27.25 7.96 -4.54
C ASP A 331 28.15 8.67 -3.52
N ALA A 332 27.58 9.33 -2.51
CA ALA A 332 28.34 9.95 -1.42
C ALA A 332 29.00 8.92 -0.49
N SER A 333 28.37 7.76 -0.25
CA SER A 333 28.94 6.67 0.55
C SER A 333 30.01 5.86 -0.21
N TYR A 334 29.96 5.83 -1.55
CA TYR A 334 31.01 5.24 -2.39
C TYR A 334 32.38 5.92 -2.22
N LEU A 335 32.36 7.19 -1.80
CA LEU A 335 33.56 7.97 -1.54
C LEU A 335 34.19 7.71 -0.14
N SER A 336 33.51 7.00 0.74
CA SER A 336 33.93 6.82 2.14
C SER A 336 34.43 5.44 2.55
N GLY A 337 34.35 4.38 1.70
CA GLY A 337 35.03 3.09 1.98
C GLY A 337 34.18 1.81 1.87
N ILE A 338 34.85 0.73 1.52
CA ILE A 338 34.30 -0.56 1.04
C ILE A 338 33.44 -1.35 2.08
N GLY A 339 33.48 -1.01 3.36
CA GLY A 339 32.73 -1.74 4.41
C GLY A 339 31.26 -1.32 4.57
N GLU A 340 30.87 -0.16 4.06
CA GLU A 340 29.53 0.41 4.23
C GLU A 340 28.57 0.08 3.09
N ILE A 341 29.07 -0.45 1.97
CA ILE A 341 28.28 -0.70 0.75
C ILE A 341 27.22 -1.78 1.00
N ALA A 342 27.55 -2.88 1.67
CA ALA A 342 26.60 -3.96 1.95
C ALA A 342 25.51 -3.52 2.94
N ALA A 343 25.86 -2.69 3.92
CA ALA A 343 24.91 -2.15 4.90
C ALA A 343 23.99 -1.09 4.25
N ALA A 344 24.53 -0.25 3.36
CA ALA A 344 23.78 0.73 2.61
C ALA A 344 22.81 0.08 1.60
N GLU A 345 23.22 -1.00 0.94
CA GLU A 345 22.39 -1.74 -0.02
C GLU A 345 21.27 -2.53 0.69
N TYR A 346 21.56 -3.10 1.86
CA TYR A 346 20.55 -3.74 2.72
C TYR A 346 19.54 -2.73 3.24
N ALA A 347 19.99 -1.58 3.77
CA ALA A 347 19.13 -0.51 4.23
C ALA A 347 18.26 0.05 3.09
N ARG A 348 18.84 0.23 1.90
CA ARG A 348 18.17 0.69 0.68
C ARG A 348 17.06 -0.28 0.24
N SER A 349 17.33 -1.59 0.22
CA SER A 349 16.33 -2.59 -0.17
C SER A 349 15.18 -2.68 0.84
N HIS A 350 15.48 -2.52 2.13
CA HIS A 350 14.47 -2.58 3.19
C HIS A 350 13.59 -1.32 3.22
N VAL A 351 14.18 -0.13 3.12
CA VAL A 351 13.44 1.14 3.05
C VAL A 351 12.56 1.18 1.81
N ASN A 352 13.07 0.77 0.65
CA ASN A 352 12.27 0.69 -0.58
C ASN A 352 11.07 -0.26 -0.43
N SER A 353 11.24 -1.42 0.18
CA SER A 353 10.14 -2.39 0.35
C SER A 353 9.03 -1.86 1.27
N VAL A 354 9.38 -1.10 2.31
CA VAL A 354 8.42 -0.48 3.23
C VAL A 354 7.65 0.65 2.55
N ILE A 355 8.34 1.52 1.79
CA ILE A 355 7.71 2.62 1.05
C ILE A 355 6.75 2.07 0.00
N LEU A 356 7.19 1.13 -0.82
CA LEU A 356 6.38 0.50 -1.86
C LEU A 356 5.14 -0.19 -1.29
N ARG A 357 5.28 -0.88 -0.15
CA ARG A 357 4.13 -1.47 0.54
C ARG A 357 3.11 -0.40 0.95
N HIS A 358 3.57 0.67 1.58
CA HIS A 358 2.70 1.76 2.05
C HIS A 358 1.95 2.42 0.87
N GLU A 359 2.63 2.67 -0.23
CA GLU A 359 2.02 3.23 -1.45
C GLU A 359 1.00 2.28 -2.08
N GLN A 360 1.27 0.98 -2.09
CA GLN A 360 0.34 -0.03 -2.59
C GLN A 360 -0.88 -0.21 -1.67
N GLU A 361 -0.71 -0.12 -0.38
CA GLU A 361 -1.81 -0.11 0.58
C GLU A 361 -2.67 1.14 0.40
N GLN A 362 -2.05 2.30 0.20
CA GLN A 362 -2.75 3.56 -0.09
C GLN A 362 -3.56 3.48 -1.38
N SER A 363 -2.92 3.13 -2.50
CA SER A 363 -3.66 3.02 -3.77
C SER A 363 -4.76 1.97 -3.71
N GLY A 364 -4.54 0.88 -2.94
CA GLY A 364 -5.57 -0.12 -2.66
C GLY A 364 -6.78 0.46 -1.91
N ARG A 365 -6.57 1.25 -0.85
CA ARG A 365 -7.67 1.90 -0.11
C ARG A 365 -8.41 2.92 -0.97
N VAL A 366 -7.67 3.79 -1.64
CA VAL A 366 -8.25 4.83 -2.52
C VAL A 366 -9.03 4.19 -3.66
N SER A 367 -8.55 3.07 -4.22
CA SER A 367 -9.26 2.35 -5.27
C SER A 367 -10.64 1.84 -4.84
N LEU A 368 -10.83 1.47 -3.56
CA LEU A 368 -12.15 1.07 -3.05
C LEU A 368 -13.17 2.21 -3.10
N VAL A 369 -12.73 3.46 -2.89
CA VAL A 369 -13.59 4.65 -3.03
C VAL A 369 -14.06 4.76 -4.48
N PHE A 370 -13.13 4.70 -5.44
CA PHE A 370 -13.45 4.83 -6.87
C PHE A 370 -14.33 3.70 -7.39
N LEU A 371 -14.11 2.47 -6.90
CA LEU A 371 -14.98 1.33 -7.22
C LEU A 371 -16.41 1.57 -6.76
N ARG A 372 -16.59 1.95 -5.49
CA ARG A 372 -17.91 2.24 -4.93
C ARG A 372 -18.62 3.36 -5.71
N ASP A 373 -17.92 4.47 -5.95
CA ASP A 373 -18.48 5.65 -6.60
C ASP A 373 -18.85 5.38 -8.06
N ALA A 374 -18.16 4.44 -8.71
CA ALA A 374 -18.48 3.94 -10.04
C ALA A 374 -19.51 2.79 -10.07
N GLY A 375 -19.98 2.34 -8.89
CA GLY A 375 -21.01 1.29 -8.76
C GLY A 375 -20.49 -0.15 -8.90
N TYR A 376 -19.19 -0.38 -8.77
CA TYR A 376 -18.60 -1.72 -8.74
C TYR A 376 -18.62 -2.32 -7.33
N ASP A 377 -18.70 -3.65 -7.26
CA ASP A 377 -18.66 -4.38 -5.98
C ASP A 377 -17.24 -4.38 -5.40
N ILE A 378 -17.06 -3.65 -4.30
CA ILE A 378 -15.78 -3.57 -3.58
C ILE A 378 -15.32 -4.92 -3.00
N HIS A 379 -16.24 -5.87 -2.74
CA HIS A 379 -15.91 -7.21 -2.22
C HIS A 379 -15.26 -8.10 -3.28
N GLU A 380 -15.30 -7.70 -4.55
CA GLU A 380 -14.56 -8.36 -5.62
C GLU A 380 -13.08 -7.91 -5.68
N ALA A 381 -12.73 -6.78 -5.05
CA ALA A 381 -11.37 -6.26 -5.09
C ALA A 381 -10.33 -7.22 -4.46
N PRO A 382 -10.52 -7.78 -3.26
CA PRO A 382 -9.59 -8.78 -2.73
C PRO A 382 -9.47 -10.03 -3.62
N LYS A 383 -10.59 -10.47 -4.22
CA LYS A 383 -10.62 -11.65 -5.10
C LYS A 383 -9.82 -11.42 -6.38
N ALA A 384 -9.83 -10.21 -6.93
CA ALA A 384 -9.02 -9.86 -8.10
C ALA A 384 -7.53 -10.10 -7.84
N TRP A 385 -7.00 -9.57 -6.74
CA TRP A 385 -5.59 -9.77 -6.38
C TRP A 385 -5.24 -11.24 -6.08
N TRP A 386 -6.18 -11.98 -5.50
CA TRP A 386 -6.01 -13.42 -5.29
C TRP A 386 -5.91 -14.19 -6.60
N LEU A 387 -6.79 -13.90 -7.56
CA LEU A 387 -6.79 -14.52 -8.88
C LEU A 387 -5.52 -14.21 -9.68
N LEU A 388 -4.98 -13.01 -9.52
CA LEU A 388 -3.76 -12.58 -10.22
C LEU A 388 -2.49 -13.12 -9.59
N ALA A 389 -2.55 -13.65 -8.36
CA ALA A 389 -1.40 -14.21 -7.69
C ALA A 389 -0.73 -15.31 -8.53
N PRO A 390 0.59 -15.26 -8.74
CA PRO A 390 1.31 -16.28 -9.45
C PRO A 390 1.31 -17.59 -8.63
N LYS A 391 1.18 -18.73 -9.28
CA LYS A 391 1.25 -20.07 -8.63
C LYS A 391 2.60 -20.31 -7.93
N LYS A 392 3.65 -19.63 -8.40
CA LYS A 392 4.98 -19.62 -7.76
C LYS A 392 5.41 -18.16 -7.64
N PRO A 393 5.73 -17.67 -6.44
CA PRO A 393 6.23 -16.30 -6.28
C PRO A 393 7.53 -16.15 -7.08
N GLY A 394 7.57 -15.14 -7.94
CA GLY A 394 8.77 -14.72 -8.64
C GLY A 394 9.65 -13.85 -7.74
N PRO A 395 10.91 -13.60 -8.11
CA PRO A 395 11.84 -12.81 -7.29
C PRO A 395 11.55 -11.32 -7.22
N MET A 396 10.46 -10.83 -7.83
CA MET A 396 10.22 -9.40 -8.03
C MET A 396 8.73 -9.05 -7.89
N ILE A 397 8.21 -9.16 -6.67
CA ILE A 397 6.90 -8.60 -6.39
C ILE A 397 7.07 -7.68 -5.18
N ASP A 398 6.76 -6.40 -5.39
CA ASP A 398 6.89 -5.36 -4.37
C ASP A 398 6.05 -5.71 -3.14
N THR A 399 4.76 -5.97 -3.32
CA THR A 399 3.92 -6.60 -2.29
C THR A 399 3.23 -7.82 -2.91
N PRO A 400 3.34 -9.02 -2.30
CA PRO A 400 2.66 -10.21 -2.79
C PRO A 400 1.17 -9.95 -3.01
N LEU A 401 0.62 -10.35 -4.16
CA LEU A 401 -0.79 -10.12 -4.49
C LEU A 401 -1.75 -10.75 -3.46
N PRO A 402 -1.49 -11.92 -2.85
CA PRO A 402 -2.24 -12.43 -1.72
C PRO A 402 -2.22 -11.53 -0.48
N GLU A 403 -1.10 -10.84 -0.21
CA GLU A 403 -1.00 -9.88 0.89
C GLU A 403 -1.86 -8.64 0.62
N ARG A 404 -1.87 -8.14 -0.63
CA ARG A 404 -2.78 -7.07 -1.06
C ARG A 404 -4.25 -7.47 -0.89
N ALA A 405 -4.61 -8.70 -1.29
CA ALA A 405 -5.96 -9.24 -1.11
C ALA A 405 -6.37 -9.25 0.36
N ALA A 406 -5.51 -9.76 1.24
CA ALA A 406 -5.76 -9.83 2.66
C ALA A 406 -5.89 -8.44 3.30
N TYR A 407 -5.02 -7.50 2.91
CA TYR A 407 -5.10 -6.11 3.33
C TYR A 407 -6.44 -5.45 2.96
N LEU A 408 -6.93 -5.66 1.73
CA LEU A 408 -8.23 -5.12 1.31
C LEU A 408 -9.39 -5.77 2.05
N TYR A 409 -9.36 -7.07 2.34
CA TYR A 409 -10.37 -7.71 3.22
C TYR A 409 -10.41 -7.02 4.58
N GLN A 410 -9.26 -6.77 5.19
CA GLN A 410 -9.18 -6.06 6.46
C GLN A 410 -9.73 -4.64 6.34
N THR A 411 -9.32 -3.90 5.32
CA THR A 411 -9.76 -2.51 5.09
C THR A 411 -11.28 -2.42 4.91
N ILE A 412 -11.87 -3.30 4.10
CA ILE A 412 -13.33 -3.36 3.91
C ILE A 412 -14.01 -3.65 5.24
N GLY A 413 -13.50 -4.62 6.02
CA GLY A 413 -14.07 -4.98 7.32
C GLY A 413 -13.95 -3.91 8.41
N THR A 414 -12.96 -3.02 8.32
CA THR A 414 -12.73 -1.97 9.33
C THR A 414 -13.32 -0.63 8.92
N THR A 415 -13.20 -0.24 7.65
CA THR A 415 -13.56 1.10 7.16
C THR A 415 -14.94 1.16 6.52
N TRP A 416 -15.40 0.05 5.92
CA TRP A 416 -16.60 -0.01 5.10
C TRP A 416 -17.70 -0.87 5.71
N ARG A 417 -17.72 -1.00 7.03
CA ARG A 417 -18.78 -1.73 7.72
C ARG A 417 -20.13 -1.12 7.32
N SER A 418 -21.00 -1.95 6.72
CA SER A 418 -22.38 -1.52 6.50
C SER A 418 -23.00 -1.21 7.85
N THR A 419 -23.55 -0.03 8.01
CA THR A 419 -24.34 0.42 9.18
C THR A 419 -25.68 -0.36 9.32
N SER A 420 -25.80 -1.52 8.65
CA SER A 420 -27.04 -2.32 8.54
C SER A 420 -27.35 -3.19 9.76
N SER A 421 -26.71 -2.99 10.91
CA SER A 421 -27.03 -3.82 12.11
C SER A 421 -27.56 -3.05 13.33
N THR A 422 -28.10 -1.84 13.16
CA THR A 422 -28.75 -1.09 14.26
C THR A 422 -30.23 -0.92 14.07
N ASN A 423 -30.91 -1.93 13.51
CA ASN A 423 -32.37 -2.05 13.63
C ASN A 423 -32.76 -3.46 14.07
N VAL A 424 -32.26 -3.90 15.23
CA VAL A 424 -33.00 -4.88 16.02
C VAL A 424 -33.89 -4.05 16.91
N THR A 425 -35.11 -3.85 16.45
CA THR A 425 -36.26 -3.37 17.16
C THR A 425 -36.30 -3.92 18.56
N ALA A 426 -36.20 -3.01 19.53
CA ALA A 426 -36.88 -3.19 20.80
C ALA A 426 -38.37 -3.15 20.48
N SER A 427 -39.00 -4.30 20.39
CA SER A 427 -40.48 -4.44 20.49
C SER A 427 -40.77 -5.63 21.37
N GLU A 428 -41.36 -5.25 22.50
CA GLU A 428 -42.08 -6.03 23.51
C GLU A 428 -41.29 -6.72 24.60
#